data_1b7ee82fa6c033ff873ab25de2ba22cf
#
_entry.id   1b7ee82fa6c033ff873ab25de2ba22cf
#
_cell.length_a   1.000
_cell.length_b   1.000
_cell.length_c   1.000
_cell.angle_alpha   90.00
_cell.angle_beta   90.00
_cell.angle_gamma   90.00
#
_symmetry.space_group_name_H-M   'P 1'
#
loop_
_entity.id
_entity.type
_entity.pdbx_description
1 polymer ?
#
loop_
_entity_poly.entity_id
_entity_poly.type
_entity_poly.pdbx_seq_one_letter_code
_entity_poly.pdbx_strand_id
1 'polypeptide(L)'
;MTTDNIDHIAQVVDDFLPLAFQLEIQKTIESLPWYWVDTVALFPADRYADSSAAFEDPRVSDAFAFTHIAFAEGRPQSQYYEFFRSILRFLEAKLDIQVVEMLRIRLRLTPQYPGHKEGMFNAPHVDIGTVNSFKTLVYYVNDSDGDTYIFNRRYDSSNPPVILNKNEPDLQAIFTNTPKQGSGVYFDGRYYHAGNSPINYKSRCIINFDFVIKEQHDL
;
A
#
# COMPACT_ATOMS: atom_id res chain seq x y z
N MET A 1 23.31 -4.55 -3.94
CA MET A 1 22.81 -3.22 -4.38
C MET A 1 23.36 -2.21 -3.40
N THR A 2 24.00 -1.15 -3.87
CA THR A 2 24.49 -0.06 -3.00
C THR A 2 23.30 0.78 -2.53
N THR A 3 23.38 1.36 -1.35
CA THR A 3 22.32 2.21 -0.73
C THR A 3 21.83 3.33 -1.64
N ASP A 4 22.65 3.84 -2.53
CA ASP A 4 22.32 4.91 -3.50
C ASP A 4 21.25 4.51 -4.54
N ASN A 5 20.92 3.23 -4.67
CA ASN A 5 19.94 2.74 -5.63
C ASN A 5 18.55 2.51 -5.02
N ILE A 6 18.41 2.60 -3.70
CA ILE A 6 17.14 2.32 -2.98
C ILE A 6 16.28 3.58 -2.92
N ASP A 7 16.86 4.76 -2.74
CA ASP A 7 16.14 6.04 -2.63
C ASP A 7 15.35 6.38 -3.91
N HIS A 8 15.78 5.86 -5.06
CA HIS A 8 15.01 5.97 -6.31
C HIS A 8 13.81 5.02 -6.40
N ILE A 9 13.81 3.94 -5.58
CA ILE A 9 12.73 2.96 -5.55
C ILE A 9 11.69 3.35 -4.52
N ALA A 10 12.11 3.67 -3.29
CA ALA A 10 11.23 3.99 -2.16
C ALA A 10 11.88 4.95 -1.17
N GLN A 11 11.07 5.82 -0.59
CA GLN A 11 11.48 6.74 0.47
C GLN A 11 10.39 6.93 1.50
N VAL A 12 10.78 7.20 2.73
CA VAL A 12 9.86 7.66 3.78
C VAL A 12 9.60 9.15 3.60
N VAL A 13 8.34 9.54 3.71
CA VAL A 13 7.92 10.95 3.70
C VAL A 13 7.32 11.28 5.06
N ASP A 14 8.09 12.01 5.85
CA ASP A 14 7.68 12.48 7.18
C ASP A 14 7.25 13.95 7.14
N ASP A 15 6.48 14.38 8.14
CA ASP A 15 6.13 15.78 8.41
C ASP A 15 5.59 16.54 7.19
N PHE A 16 4.77 15.88 6.37
CA PHE A 16 4.16 16.51 5.20
C PHE A 16 2.71 16.95 5.43
N LEU A 17 2.05 16.47 6.48
CA LEU A 17 0.70 16.90 6.86
C LEU A 17 0.68 17.64 8.19
N PRO A 18 -0.04 18.79 8.31
CA PRO A 18 -0.29 19.43 9.60
C PRO A 18 -1.00 18.48 10.57
N LEU A 19 -0.64 18.52 11.86
CA LEU A 19 -1.22 17.66 12.90
C LEU A 19 -2.76 17.77 12.95
N ALA A 20 -3.30 18.98 12.81
CA ALA A 20 -4.75 19.20 12.80
C ALA A 20 -5.44 18.39 11.68
N PHE A 21 -4.82 18.31 10.51
CA PHE A 21 -5.35 17.55 9.38
C PHE A 21 -5.19 16.03 9.58
N GLN A 22 -4.10 15.58 10.19
CA GLN A 22 -3.94 14.17 10.59
C GLN A 22 -5.06 13.71 11.53
N LEU A 23 -5.41 14.54 12.53
CA LEU A 23 -6.51 14.26 13.47
C LEU A 23 -7.87 14.26 12.78
N GLU A 24 -8.08 15.14 11.81
CA GLU A 24 -9.32 15.15 11.00
C GLU A 24 -9.43 13.88 10.15
N ILE A 25 -8.33 13.39 9.57
CA ILE A 25 -8.28 12.10 8.86
C ILE A 25 -8.70 10.97 9.79
N GLN A 26 -8.12 10.88 11.00
CA GLN A 26 -8.47 9.84 11.98
C GLN A 26 -9.96 9.87 12.32
N LYS A 27 -10.51 11.05 12.62
CA LYS A 27 -11.93 11.21 12.92
C LYS A 27 -12.83 10.83 11.73
N THR A 28 -12.43 11.17 10.52
CA THR A 28 -13.18 10.82 9.30
C THR A 28 -13.22 9.31 9.11
N ILE A 29 -12.11 8.63 9.34
CA ILE A 29 -11.98 7.18 9.21
C ILE A 29 -12.89 6.40 10.15
N GLU A 30 -13.19 6.92 11.35
CA GLU A 30 -14.10 6.31 12.31
C GLU A 30 -15.55 6.25 11.80
N SER A 31 -15.93 7.15 10.88
CA SER A 31 -17.28 7.25 10.32
C SER A 31 -17.47 6.63 8.94
N LEU A 32 -16.40 6.03 8.36
CA LEU A 32 -16.47 5.44 7.02
C LEU A 32 -17.29 4.13 7.01
N PRO A 33 -18.00 3.85 5.91
CA PRO A 33 -18.50 2.51 5.64
C PRO A 33 -17.33 1.60 5.28
N TRP A 34 -17.05 0.62 6.13
CA TRP A 34 -16.02 -0.37 5.91
C TRP A 34 -16.61 -1.68 5.37
N TYR A 35 -15.97 -2.24 4.35
CA TYR A 35 -16.32 -3.51 3.76
C TYR A 35 -15.30 -4.56 4.17
N TRP A 36 -15.78 -5.68 4.69
CA TRP A 36 -14.92 -6.81 5.03
C TRP A 36 -14.35 -7.49 3.78
N VAL A 37 -13.07 -7.83 3.82
CA VAL A 37 -12.38 -8.67 2.82
C VAL A 37 -11.67 -9.80 3.56
N ASP A 38 -11.90 -11.04 3.12
CA ASP A 38 -11.37 -12.24 3.78
C ASP A 38 -9.87 -12.41 3.62
N THR A 39 -9.27 -11.75 2.62
CA THR A 39 -7.84 -11.78 2.38
C THR A 39 -7.32 -10.42 1.92
N VAL A 40 -6.13 -10.05 2.39
CA VAL A 40 -5.57 -8.72 2.15
C VAL A 40 -5.15 -8.51 0.70
N ALA A 41 -4.67 -9.53 0.00
CA ALA A 41 -4.03 -9.38 -1.30
C ALA A 41 -4.66 -10.18 -2.44
N LEU A 42 -5.53 -11.15 -2.18
CA LEU A 42 -6.13 -11.98 -3.23
C LEU A 42 -7.32 -11.28 -3.91
N PHE A 43 -7.40 -11.41 -5.23
CA PHE A 43 -8.56 -10.96 -6.00
C PHE A 43 -9.73 -11.94 -5.86
N PRO A 44 -10.99 -11.49 -6.02
CA PRO A 44 -12.17 -12.36 -5.90
C PRO A 44 -12.15 -13.60 -6.81
N ALA A 45 -11.52 -13.51 -7.98
CA ALA A 45 -11.38 -14.63 -8.90
C ALA A 45 -10.46 -15.73 -8.39
N ASP A 46 -9.50 -15.38 -7.52
CA ASP A 46 -8.51 -16.32 -6.97
C ASP A 46 -9.04 -17.05 -5.73
N ARG A 47 -10.16 -16.59 -5.16
CA ARG A 47 -10.79 -17.20 -3.96
C ARG A 47 -11.28 -18.62 -4.18
N TYR A 48 -11.49 -19.04 -5.42
CA TYR A 48 -11.98 -20.35 -5.81
C TYR A 48 -10.89 -21.27 -6.34
N ALA A 49 -9.70 -20.75 -6.61
CA ALA A 49 -8.52 -21.58 -6.74
C ALA A 49 -8.19 -22.13 -5.34
N ASP A 50 -7.94 -23.42 -5.24
CA ASP A 50 -7.66 -24.09 -3.96
C ASP A 50 -6.62 -23.30 -3.15
N SER A 51 -7.11 -22.53 -2.19
CA SER A 51 -6.31 -21.56 -1.42
C SER A 51 -5.27 -22.26 -0.52
N SER A 52 -5.42 -23.57 -0.29
CA SER A 52 -4.49 -24.36 0.51
C SER A 52 -3.12 -24.51 -0.14
N ALA A 53 -3.02 -24.35 -1.47
CA ALA A 53 -1.77 -24.40 -2.22
C ALA A 53 -1.17 -23.02 -2.54
N ALA A 54 -1.85 -21.93 -2.15
CA ALA A 54 -1.48 -20.58 -2.59
C ALA A 54 -0.23 -20.03 -1.89
N PHE A 55 0.08 -20.48 -0.67
CA PHE A 55 1.18 -19.95 0.13
C PHE A 55 2.10 -21.07 0.62
N GLU A 56 3.03 -21.46 -0.25
CA GLU A 56 4.10 -22.40 0.15
C GLU A 56 5.20 -21.70 0.97
N ASP A 57 5.32 -20.38 0.87
CA ASP A 57 6.29 -19.61 1.66
C ASP A 57 5.75 -19.40 3.09
N PRO A 58 6.42 -19.95 4.13
CA PRO A 58 5.97 -19.83 5.51
C PRO A 58 6.01 -18.38 6.04
N ARG A 59 6.62 -17.44 5.33
CA ARG A 59 6.62 -16.01 5.68
C ARG A 59 5.34 -15.32 5.22
N VAL A 60 4.58 -15.92 4.30
CA VAL A 60 3.36 -15.33 3.77
C VAL A 60 2.18 -15.71 4.64
N SER A 61 1.41 -14.72 5.07
CA SER A 61 0.15 -14.91 5.80
C SER A 61 -1.04 -14.48 4.97
N ASP A 62 -2.19 -15.06 5.28
CA ASP A 62 -3.48 -14.70 4.70
C ASP A 62 -4.38 -14.09 5.79
N ALA A 63 -4.23 -12.79 6.00
CA ALA A 63 -5.01 -12.06 6.96
C ALA A 63 -6.23 -11.42 6.30
N PHE A 64 -7.34 -11.34 7.04
CA PHE A 64 -8.49 -10.54 6.62
C PHE A 64 -8.27 -9.05 6.91
N ALA A 65 -9.05 -8.20 6.25
CA ALA A 65 -9.02 -6.77 6.48
C ALA A 65 -10.39 -6.13 6.21
N PHE A 66 -10.48 -4.85 6.51
CA PHE A 66 -11.58 -3.99 6.06
C PHE A 66 -11.06 -2.99 5.05
N THR A 67 -11.87 -2.69 4.06
CA THR A 67 -11.52 -1.73 2.99
C THR A 67 -12.60 -0.70 2.78
N HIS A 68 -12.18 0.51 2.39
CA HIS A 68 -13.04 1.56 1.86
C HIS A 68 -12.38 2.10 0.58
N ILE A 69 -13.12 2.13 -0.52
CA ILE A 69 -12.61 2.64 -1.80
C ILE A 69 -13.14 4.06 -1.99
N ALA A 70 -12.25 5.04 -2.03
CA ALA A 70 -12.62 6.43 -2.27
C ALA A 70 -12.60 6.77 -3.77
N PHE A 71 -11.66 6.17 -4.54
CA PHE A 71 -11.54 6.34 -5.99
C PHE A 71 -11.06 5.07 -6.65
N ALA A 72 -11.69 4.67 -7.73
CA ALA A 72 -11.28 3.58 -8.60
C ALA A 72 -11.98 3.67 -9.96
N GLU A 73 -11.46 2.98 -10.97
CA GLU A 73 -12.09 2.91 -12.30
C GLU A 73 -12.36 4.30 -12.91
N GLY A 74 -11.42 5.24 -12.71
CA GLY A 74 -11.50 6.59 -13.25
C GLY A 74 -12.57 7.50 -12.64
N ARG A 75 -13.19 7.12 -11.50
CA ARG A 75 -14.27 7.90 -10.86
C ARG A 75 -14.28 7.80 -9.33
N PRO A 76 -14.83 8.83 -8.63
CA PRO A 76 -15.13 8.74 -7.22
C PRO A 76 -16.07 7.57 -6.91
N GLN A 77 -15.75 6.80 -5.87
CA GLN A 77 -16.56 5.69 -5.35
C GLN A 77 -17.16 6.06 -3.98
N SER A 78 -16.76 7.20 -3.42
CA SER A 78 -17.19 7.67 -2.11
C SER A 78 -17.30 9.20 -2.08
N GLN A 79 -18.21 9.70 -1.27
CA GLN A 79 -18.34 11.15 -0.99
C GLN A 79 -17.06 11.75 -0.34
N TYR A 80 -16.19 10.91 0.23
CA TYR A 80 -14.94 11.34 0.87
C TYR A 80 -13.76 11.45 -0.10
N TYR A 81 -13.97 11.25 -1.40
CA TYR A 81 -12.90 11.29 -2.40
C TYR A 81 -12.07 12.57 -2.34
N GLU A 82 -12.74 13.75 -2.43
CA GLU A 82 -12.03 15.03 -2.45
C GLU A 82 -11.26 15.30 -1.15
N PHE A 83 -11.82 14.85 -0.02
CA PHE A 83 -11.14 14.94 1.26
C PHE A 83 -9.84 14.16 1.25
N PHE A 84 -9.85 12.88 0.90
CA PHE A 84 -8.63 12.08 0.85
C PHE A 84 -7.67 12.51 -0.26
N ARG A 85 -8.19 12.90 -1.43
CA ARG A 85 -7.36 13.42 -2.51
C ARG A 85 -6.53 14.65 -2.10
N SER A 86 -7.04 15.47 -1.20
CA SER A 86 -6.34 16.67 -0.72
C SER A 86 -5.01 16.37 -0.02
N ILE A 87 -4.81 15.15 0.51
CA ILE A 87 -3.55 14.68 1.08
C ILE A 87 -2.41 14.77 0.06
N LEU A 88 -2.68 14.47 -1.21
CA LEU A 88 -1.67 14.52 -2.27
C LEU A 88 -1.15 15.92 -2.57
N ARG A 89 -1.92 16.97 -2.30
CA ARG A 89 -1.44 18.36 -2.46
C ARG A 89 -0.26 18.68 -1.52
N PHE A 90 -0.28 18.10 -0.32
CA PHE A 90 0.82 18.24 0.63
C PHE A 90 2.02 17.39 0.20
N LEU A 91 1.77 16.19 -0.36
CA LEU A 91 2.83 15.36 -0.93
C LEU A 91 3.49 16.05 -2.12
N GLU A 92 2.70 16.62 -3.05
CA GLU A 92 3.20 17.37 -4.21
C GLU A 92 4.12 18.52 -3.76
N ALA A 93 3.69 19.30 -2.77
CA ALA A 93 4.49 20.39 -2.22
C ALA A 93 5.76 19.90 -1.51
N LYS A 94 5.70 18.74 -0.81
CA LYS A 94 6.84 18.19 -0.07
C LYS A 94 7.92 17.60 -0.98
N LEU A 95 7.51 16.93 -2.06
CA LEU A 95 8.42 16.21 -2.97
C LEU A 95 8.73 16.97 -4.27
N ASP A 96 8.15 18.15 -4.46
CA ASP A 96 8.23 18.92 -5.71
C ASP A 96 7.83 18.09 -6.95
N ILE A 97 6.69 17.41 -6.84
CA ILE A 97 6.13 16.59 -7.91
C ILE A 97 4.75 17.11 -8.32
N GLN A 98 4.29 16.72 -9.51
CA GLN A 98 2.93 17.01 -9.99
C GLN A 98 2.19 15.73 -10.29
N VAL A 99 1.07 15.49 -9.60
CA VAL A 99 0.15 14.39 -9.88
C VAL A 99 -0.72 14.78 -11.09
N VAL A 100 -0.65 13.98 -12.15
CA VAL A 100 -1.39 14.24 -13.41
C VAL A 100 -2.59 13.32 -13.58
N GLU A 101 -2.56 12.13 -12.97
CA GLU A 101 -3.67 11.18 -13.04
C GLU A 101 -3.81 10.42 -11.72
N MET A 102 -5.05 10.30 -11.23
CA MET A 102 -5.39 9.43 -10.11
C MET A 102 -5.87 8.09 -10.61
N LEU A 103 -5.22 7.01 -10.16
CA LEU A 103 -5.60 5.65 -10.52
C LEU A 103 -6.48 5.01 -9.44
N ARG A 104 -6.11 5.16 -8.16
CA ARG A 104 -6.86 4.59 -7.04
C ARG A 104 -6.59 5.32 -5.72
N ILE A 105 -7.62 5.42 -4.88
CA ILE A 105 -7.51 5.75 -3.45
C ILE A 105 -8.27 4.66 -2.69
N ARG A 106 -7.52 3.87 -1.92
CA ARG A 106 -8.07 2.77 -1.12
C ARG A 106 -7.58 2.88 0.32
N LEU A 107 -8.53 2.87 1.24
CA LEU A 107 -8.24 2.77 2.65
C LEU A 107 -8.29 1.31 3.08
N ARG A 108 -7.38 0.94 3.98
CA ARG A 108 -7.34 -0.40 4.54
C ARG A 108 -7.14 -0.35 6.05
N LEU A 109 -7.98 -1.08 6.75
CA LEU A 109 -7.87 -1.34 8.18
C LEU A 109 -7.59 -2.84 8.37
N THR A 110 -6.38 -3.14 8.80
CA THR A 110 -5.94 -4.50 9.10
C THR A 110 -5.90 -4.66 10.62
N PRO A 111 -6.73 -5.51 11.22
CA PRO A 111 -6.68 -5.77 12.65
C PRO A 111 -5.49 -6.65 13.03
N GLN A 112 -5.19 -6.72 14.33
CA GLN A 112 -4.30 -7.74 14.87
C GLN A 112 -4.78 -9.13 14.46
N TYR A 113 -3.86 -9.95 13.96
CA TYR A 113 -4.17 -11.32 13.51
C TYR A 113 -3.36 -12.32 14.30
N PRO A 114 -4.00 -13.22 15.08
CA PRO A 114 -3.30 -14.12 16.01
C PRO A 114 -2.29 -15.08 15.37
N GLY A 115 -2.46 -15.39 14.08
CA GLY A 115 -1.53 -16.23 13.30
C GLY A 115 -0.28 -15.52 12.82
N HIS A 116 -0.24 -14.18 12.94
CA HIS A 116 0.86 -13.38 12.42
C HIS A 116 2.03 -13.34 13.38
N LYS A 117 3.24 -13.47 12.86
CA LYS A 117 4.49 -13.48 13.63
C LYS A 117 5.47 -12.49 13.02
N GLU A 118 6.47 -12.13 13.78
CA GLU A 118 7.59 -11.31 13.31
C GLU A 118 8.23 -11.92 12.05
N GLY A 119 8.52 -11.08 11.05
CA GLY A 119 9.09 -11.49 9.77
C GLY A 119 8.08 -12.06 8.76
N MET A 120 6.80 -12.21 9.14
CA MET A 120 5.74 -12.56 8.18
C MET A 120 5.21 -11.32 7.48
N PHE A 121 4.66 -11.52 6.29
CA PHE A 121 3.98 -10.48 5.51
C PHE A 121 2.79 -11.07 4.76
N ASN A 122 1.82 -10.24 4.39
CA ASN A 122 0.74 -10.67 3.49
C ASN A 122 1.28 -10.89 2.07
N ALA A 123 0.53 -11.55 1.21
CA ALA A 123 0.99 -11.90 -0.12
C ALA A 123 1.57 -10.69 -0.89
N PRO A 124 2.82 -10.77 -1.35
CA PRO A 124 3.45 -9.72 -2.15
C PRO A 124 2.69 -9.48 -3.45
N HIS A 125 2.38 -8.22 -3.74
CA HIS A 125 1.57 -7.85 -4.91
C HIS A 125 1.97 -6.49 -5.48
N VAL A 126 1.45 -6.19 -6.66
CA VAL A 126 1.40 -4.85 -7.23
C VAL A 126 -0.06 -4.41 -7.30
N ASP A 127 -0.30 -3.14 -7.04
CA ASP A 127 -1.66 -2.61 -6.93
C ASP A 127 -2.37 -2.45 -8.28
N ILE A 128 -1.63 -2.06 -9.32
CA ILE A 128 -2.14 -1.81 -10.68
C ILE A 128 -1.27 -2.54 -11.69
N GLY A 129 -1.81 -3.59 -12.29
CA GLY A 129 -1.10 -4.39 -13.32
C GLY A 129 -1.22 -3.83 -14.75
N THR A 130 -2.13 -2.89 -14.98
CA THR A 130 -2.47 -2.39 -16.33
C THR A 130 -1.74 -1.11 -16.74
N VAL A 131 -1.06 -0.44 -15.79
CA VAL A 131 -0.36 0.83 -16.01
C VAL A 131 1.14 0.61 -15.97
N ASN A 132 1.85 1.12 -16.99
CA ASN A 132 3.29 0.87 -17.14
C ASN A 132 4.19 1.72 -16.23
N SER A 133 3.71 2.88 -15.75
CA SER A 133 4.46 3.75 -14.85
C SER A 133 3.50 4.47 -13.93
N PHE A 134 3.65 4.28 -12.63
CA PHE A 134 2.88 4.99 -11.60
C PHE A 134 3.64 4.97 -10.27
N LYS A 135 3.25 5.86 -9.39
CA LYS A 135 3.76 5.95 -8.02
C LYS A 135 2.69 5.52 -7.05
N THR A 136 3.13 4.97 -5.94
CA THR A 136 2.28 4.62 -4.80
C THR A 136 2.73 5.40 -3.56
N LEU A 137 1.77 5.97 -2.84
CA LEU A 137 1.94 6.47 -1.48
C LEU A 137 1.11 5.61 -0.55
N VAL A 138 1.75 4.99 0.43
CA VAL A 138 1.09 4.37 1.58
C VAL A 138 1.19 5.34 2.76
N TYR A 139 0.11 6.09 3.03
CA TYR A 139 0.00 7.00 4.17
C TYR A 139 -0.46 6.25 5.42
N TYR A 140 0.20 6.47 6.56
CA TYR A 140 -0.13 5.81 7.83
C TYR A 140 -1.00 6.72 8.70
N VAL A 141 -2.19 6.21 9.01
CA VAL A 141 -3.19 6.92 9.82
C VAL A 141 -2.91 6.81 11.30
N ASN A 142 -2.28 5.71 11.72
CA ASN A 142 -1.92 5.45 13.11
C ASN A 142 -0.57 4.77 13.20
N ASP A 143 0.04 4.84 14.38
CA ASP A 143 1.21 4.02 14.72
C ASP A 143 0.82 2.55 14.74
N SER A 144 1.72 1.71 14.23
CA SER A 144 1.54 0.26 14.19
C SER A 144 2.89 -0.44 14.04
N ASP A 145 2.95 -1.72 14.40
CA ASP A 145 4.07 -2.61 14.11
C ASP A 145 3.81 -3.54 12.91
N GLY A 146 2.75 -3.24 12.15
CA GLY A 146 2.47 -3.90 10.88
C GLY A 146 3.25 -3.25 9.74
N ASP A 147 4.46 -3.69 9.48
CA ASP A 147 5.39 -3.08 8.52
C ASP A 147 4.88 -3.06 7.08
N THR A 148 5.45 -2.15 6.29
CA THR A 148 5.37 -2.15 4.84
C THR A 148 6.70 -2.64 4.28
N TYR A 149 6.65 -3.64 3.40
CA TYR A 149 7.80 -4.22 2.71
C TYR A 149 7.75 -3.90 1.24
N ILE A 150 8.90 -3.55 0.63
CA ILE A 150 9.09 -3.46 -0.82
C ILE A 150 10.18 -4.45 -1.18
N PHE A 151 9.92 -5.27 -2.21
CA PHE A 151 10.76 -6.39 -2.58
C PHE A 151 11.68 -6.07 -3.78
N ASN A 152 12.73 -6.84 -3.92
CA ASN A 152 13.70 -6.76 -5.03
C ASN A 152 13.14 -7.18 -6.40
N ARG A 153 11.82 -7.31 -6.52
CA ARG A 153 11.15 -7.70 -7.76
C ARG A 153 10.26 -6.58 -8.29
N ARG A 154 10.43 -6.27 -9.57
CA ARG A 154 9.58 -5.34 -10.31
C ARG A 154 8.61 -6.12 -11.19
N TYR A 155 7.36 -5.69 -11.23
CA TYR A 155 6.33 -6.29 -12.08
C TYR A 155 6.65 -6.09 -13.56
N ASP A 156 6.49 -7.16 -14.32
CA ASP A 156 6.58 -7.16 -15.78
C ASP A 156 5.23 -7.59 -16.36
N SER A 157 4.59 -6.70 -17.11
CA SER A 157 3.29 -6.96 -17.74
C SER A 157 3.33 -8.05 -18.81
N SER A 158 4.51 -8.38 -19.35
CA SER A 158 4.69 -9.49 -20.30
C SER A 158 4.69 -10.86 -19.62
N ASN A 159 4.90 -10.91 -18.31
CA ASN A 159 4.94 -12.14 -17.53
C ASN A 159 4.31 -11.92 -16.13
N PRO A 160 2.98 -11.74 -16.05
CA PRO A 160 2.33 -11.59 -14.75
C PRO A 160 2.45 -12.88 -13.93
N PRO A 161 2.50 -12.85 -12.59
CA PRO A 161 1.32 -12.52 -11.82
C PRO A 161 1.41 -11.16 -11.11
N VAL A 162 0.28 -10.52 -10.87
CA VAL A 162 0.20 -9.32 -10.01
C VAL A 162 0.36 -9.64 -8.53
N ILE A 163 0.17 -10.91 -8.15
CA ILE A 163 0.35 -11.44 -6.79
C ILE A 163 1.33 -12.60 -6.86
N LEU A 164 2.35 -12.56 -6.01
CA LEU A 164 3.27 -13.67 -5.83
C LEU A 164 2.68 -14.62 -4.77
N ASN A 165 2.27 -15.79 -5.18
CA ASN A 165 1.56 -16.77 -4.34
C ASN A 165 2.32 -18.09 -4.16
N LYS A 166 3.57 -18.17 -4.61
CA LYS A 166 4.42 -19.36 -4.51
C LYS A 166 5.70 -19.04 -3.77
N ASN A 167 6.42 -20.09 -3.41
CA ASN A 167 7.77 -19.94 -2.88
C ASN A 167 8.65 -19.24 -3.93
N GLU A 168 9.08 -18.04 -3.59
CA GLU A 168 9.97 -17.20 -4.38
C GLU A 168 11.31 -17.10 -3.63
N PRO A 169 12.24 -18.07 -3.82
CA PRO A 169 13.42 -18.21 -2.96
C PRO A 169 14.33 -16.97 -2.98
N ASP A 170 14.32 -16.22 -4.08
CA ASP A 170 15.12 -15.02 -4.27
C ASP A 170 14.39 -13.73 -3.87
N LEU A 171 13.15 -13.84 -3.36
CA LEU A 171 12.38 -12.68 -2.94
C LEU A 171 12.93 -12.13 -1.63
N GLN A 172 13.46 -10.92 -1.69
CA GLN A 172 14.05 -10.22 -0.55
C GLN A 172 13.43 -8.84 -0.41
N ALA A 173 13.08 -8.46 0.82
CA ALA A 173 12.72 -7.09 1.12
C ALA A 173 13.96 -6.20 0.98
N ILE A 174 13.89 -5.22 0.09
CA ILE A 174 14.95 -4.22 -0.10
C ILE A 174 14.65 -2.93 0.67
N PHE A 175 13.40 -2.75 1.09
CA PHE A 175 12.97 -1.63 1.91
C PHE A 175 11.89 -2.11 2.88
N THR A 176 12.01 -1.69 4.13
CA THR A 176 11.02 -1.97 5.19
C THR A 176 10.78 -0.70 5.99
N ASN A 177 9.51 -0.40 6.28
CA ASN A 177 9.14 0.75 7.10
C ASN A 177 8.03 0.41 8.07
N THR A 178 8.26 0.77 9.34
CA THR A 178 7.27 0.64 10.42
C THR A 178 6.33 1.86 10.40
N PRO A 179 5.01 1.66 10.39
CA PRO A 179 4.03 2.73 10.37
C PRO A 179 4.17 3.70 11.53
N LYS A 180 4.32 4.98 11.20
CA LYS A 180 4.23 6.10 12.13
C LYS A 180 3.13 7.05 11.67
N GLN A 181 2.24 7.41 12.58
CA GLN A 181 1.14 8.34 12.27
C GLN A 181 1.65 9.59 11.55
N GLY A 182 0.98 9.99 10.49
CA GLY A 182 1.29 11.21 9.74
C GLY A 182 2.45 11.07 8.75
N SER A 183 3.16 9.94 8.74
CA SER A 183 4.18 9.63 7.74
C SER A 183 3.62 8.75 6.63
N GLY A 184 4.43 8.50 5.59
CA GLY A 184 4.10 7.58 4.53
C GLY A 184 5.33 7.02 3.83
N VAL A 185 5.12 5.98 3.03
CA VAL A 185 6.12 5.45 2.10
C VAL A 185 5.68 5.78 0.68
N TYR A 186 6.53 6.49 -0.05
CA TYR A 186 6.37 6.82 -1.45
C TYR A 186 7.34 5.98 -2.28
N PHE A 187 6.84 5.29 -3.33
CA PHE A 187 7.67 4.37 -4.10
C PHE A 187 7.18 4.17 -5.54
N ASP A 188 8.01 3.55 -6.38
CA ASP A 188 7.62 3.09 -7.72
C ASP A 188 6.61 1.94 -7.57
N GLY A 189 5.35 2.19 -7.90
CA GLY A 189 4.23 1.26 -7.75
C GLY A 189 4.37 -0.06 -8.52
N ARG A 190 5.36 -0.17 -9.40
CA ARG A 190 5.69 -1.40 -10.13
C ARG A 190 6.49 -2.41 -9.29
N TYR A 191 7.02 -2.02 -8.14
CA TYR A 191 7.68 -2.99 -7.26
C TYR A 191 6.66 -3.79 -6.46
N TYR A 192 6.90 -5.10 -6.36
CA TYR A 192 6.13 -5.94 -5.45
C TYR A 192 6.31 -5.44 -4.03
N HIS A 193 5.20 -5.34 -3.34
CA HIS A 193 5.16 -4.87 -1.97
C HIS A 193 4.12 -5.65 -1.16
N ALA A 194 4.25 -5.60 0.15
CA ALA A 194 3.30 -6.19 1.08
C ALA A 194 3.18 -5.33 2.34
N GLY A 195 2.02 -5.39 2.96
CA GLY A 195 1.84 -4.94 4.33
C GLY A 195 1.82 -6.12 5.27
N ASN A 196 1.92 -5.83 6.55
CA ASN A 196 1.86 -6.80 7.62
C ASN A 196 0.64 -6.54 8.51
N SER A 197 0.12 -7.57 9.16
CA SER A 197 -0.81 -7.39 10.27
C SER A 197 -0.03 -7.01 11.52
N PRO A 198 -0.56 -6.12 12.37
CA PRO A 198 0.12 -5.78 13.62
C PRO A 198 0.14 -6.96 14.59
N ILE A 199 1.20 -7.01 15.41
CA ILE A 199 1.39 -8.03 16.44
C ILE A 199 1.06 -7.45 17.82
N ASN A 200 1.55 -6.25 18.14
CA ASN A 200 1.38 -5.61 19.45
C ASN A 200 0.36 -4.46 19.43
N TYR A 201 0.01 -3.95 18.24
CA TYR A 201 -1.00 -2.93 18.06
C TYR A 201 -2.34 -3.55 17.70
N LYS A 202 -3.45 -2.88 18.04
CA LYS A 202 -4.81 -3.37 17.72
C LYS A 202 -5.09 -3.41 16.23
N SER A 203 -4.52 -2.46 15.48
CA SER A 203 -4.78 -2.31 14.06
C SER A 203 -3.67 -1.54 13.35
N ARG A 204 -3.62 -1.74 12.05
CA ARG A 204 -2.88 -0.93 11.09
C ARG A 204 -3.88 -0.31 10.13
N CYS A 205 -3.97 1.02 10.12
CA CYS A 205 -4.83 1.76 9.21
C CYS A 205 -3.99 2.59 8.24
N ILE A 206 -4.23 2.42 6.94
CA ILE A 206 -3.52 3.12 5.87
C ILE A 206 -4.48 3.72 4.85
N ILE A 207 -3.99 4.73 4.14
CA ILE A 207 -4.58 5.21 2.88
C ILE A 207 -3.56 4.96 1.78
N ASN A 208 -3.93 4.12 0.82
CA ASN A 208 -3.12 3.82 -0.35
C ASN A 208 -3.55 4.67 -1.52
N PHE A 209 -2.61 5.40 -2.10
CA PHE A 209 -2.80 6.23 -3.29
C PHE A 209 -1.94 5.68 -4.41
N ASP A 210 -2.54 5.37 -5.55
CA ASP A 210 -1.85 5.03 -6.79
C ASP A 210 -2.12 6.13 -7.81
N PHE A 211 -1.06 6.71 -8.38
CA PHE A 211 -1.17 7.87 -9.26
C PHE A 211 0.00 7.98 -10.24
N VAL A 212 -0.22 8.69 -11.33
CA VAL A 212 0.81 9.06 -12.31
C VAL A 212 1.32 10.47 -11.98
N ILE A 213 2.63 10.66 -12.04
CA ILE A 213 3.27 11.98 -11.92
C ILE A 213 3.77 12.46 -13.28
N LYS A 214 3.86 13.78 -13.45
CA LYS A 214 4.56 14.38 -14.59
C LYS A 214 6.06 14.05 -14.46
N GLU A 215 6.66 13.50 -15.51
CA GLU A 215 8.11 13.28 -15.55
C GLU A 215 8.83 14.63 -15.64
N GLN A 216 9.92 14.78 -14.87
CA GLN A 216 10.70 16.05 -14.82
C GLN A 216 11.53 16.33 -16.11
N HIS A 217 11.36 15.55 -17.16
CA HIS A 217 12.15 15.67 -18.39
C HIS A 217 11.56 16.60 -19.47
N ASP A 218 10.45 17.30 -19.20
CA ASP A 218 9.77 18.17 -20.16
C ASP A 218 9.94 19.67 -19.85
N LEU A 219 11.14 20.10 -19.41
CA LEU A 219 11.54 21.52 -19.35
C LEU A 219 12.75 21.79 -20.22
#